data_e3f52067874e920b1f77c549149cc69c
#
_entry.id   e3f52067874e920b1f77c549149cc69c
#
_cell.length_a   1.000
_cell.length_b   1.000
_cell.length_c   1.000
_cell.angle_alpha   90.00
_cell.angle_beta   90.00
_cell.angle_gamma   90.00
#
_symmetry.space_group_name_H-M   'P 1'
#
loop_
_entity.id
_entity.type
_entity.pdbx_description
1 polymer ?
#
loop_
_entity_poly.entity_id
_entity_poly.type
_entity_poly.pdbx_seq_one_letter_code
_entity_poly.pdbx_strand_id
1 'polypeptide(L)'
;LDKSDGVFTLTDAMNSLNQIIVQNSSADGVLTGTKTGLDKFDEKGGLQKSDLIIVAGETSQGKTSLALSMTRSAIENNAKVAFYSMEMTKEQLTARLISAKTNIPANVILYSGSLMPGELELISQARAMLPGDNLYFDDKSTSNIDSILLSIRMLKMQKDIDGAVIDYLQILNINSRNNSFSREQAMGEAARRLKNLAKELNIWIVAISQLSRDSTSPE
;
A
#
# COMPACT_ATOMS: atom_id res chain seq x y z
N LEU A 1 10.08 -28.82 6.82
CA LEU A 1 8.74 -28.29 7.07
C LEU A 1 7.93 -28.56 5.82
N ASP A 2 7.04 -29.56 5.92
CA ASP A 2 6.17 -30.02 4.83
C ASP A 2 5.39 -28.82 4.24
N LYS A 3 5.64 -28.56 2.97
CA LYS A 3 4.69 -27.82 2.14
C LYS A 3 3.55 -28.78 1.84
N SER A 4 2.52 -28.79 2.69
CA SER A 4 1.24 -29.38 2.33
C SER A 4 0.78 -28.78 1.01
N ASP A 5 0.30 -29.59 0.10
CA ASP A 5 -0.12 -29.27 -1.28
C ASP A 5 -1.31 -28.27 -1.38
N GLY A 6 -1.48 -27.35 -0.44
CA GLY A 6 -2.55 -26.33 -0.45
C GLY A 6 -3.97 -26.89 -0.32
N VAL A 7 -4.12 -28.17 -0.04
CA VAL A 7 -5.41 -28.84 0.19
C VAL A 7 -5.58 -29.09 1.68
N PHE A 8 -6.64 -28.53 2.27
CA PHE A 8 -6.96 -28.65 3.70
C PHE A 8 -8.33 -29.28 3.87
N THR A 9 -8.51 -30.07 4.93
CA THR A 9 -9.83 -30.54 5.31
C THR A 9 -10.66 -29.45 5.96
N LEU A 10 -11.98 -29.62 6.03
CA LEU A 10 -12.83 -28.70 6.80
C LEU A 10 -12.39 -28.63 8.28
N THR A 11 -11.97 -29.76 8.85
CA THR A 11 -11.46 -29.82 10.23
C THR A 11 -10.22 -28.95 10.42
N ASP A 12 -9.27 -28.97 9.49
CA ASP A 12 -8.08 -28.10 9.53
C ASP A 12 -8.47 -26.64 9.47
N ALA A 13 -9.41 -26.29 8.56
CA ALA A 13 -9.91 -24.93 8.43
C ALA A 13 -10.64 -24.46 9.70
N MET A 14 -11.46 -25.32 10.34
CA MET A 14 -12.13 -25.01 11.60
C MET A 14 -11.14 -24.79 12.74
N ASN A 15 -10.10 -25.60 12.83
CA ASN A 15 -9.04 -25.44 13.84
C ASN A 15 -8.30 -24.12 13.66
N SER A 16 -7.94 -23.77 12.42
CA SER A 16 -7.32 -22.48 12.09
C SER A 16 -8.23 -21.32 12.44
N LEU A 17 -9.52 -21.40 12.10
CA LEU A 17 -10.50 -20.37 12.43
C LEU A 17 -10.65 -20.19 13.95
N ASN A 18 -10.70 -21.28 14.72
CA ASN A 18 -10.77 -21.20 16.18
C ASN A 18 -9.54 -20.48 16.77
N GLN A 19 -8.35 -20.71 16.24
CA GLN A 19 -7.15 -19.97 16.68
C GLN A 19 -7.30 -18.47 16.44
N ILE A 20 -7.80 -18.07 15.25
CA ILE A 20 -8.06 -16.66 14.90
C ILE A 20 -9.10 -16.06 15.86
N ILE A 21 -10.20 -16.78 16.14
CA ILE A 21 -11.26 -16.32 17.06
C ILE A 21 -10.69 -16.09 18.46
N VAL A 22 -9.90 -17.02 18.98
CA VAL A 22 -9.29 -16.91 20.31
C VAL A 22 -8.32 -15.71 20.37
N GLN A 23 -7.47 -15.54 19.34
CA GLN A 23 -6.55 -14.40 19.26
C GLN A 23 -7.30 -13.06 19.21
N ASN A 24 -8.36 -12.97 18.42
CA ASN A 24 -9.16 -11.75 18.31
C ASN A 24 -9.99 -11.46 19.57
N SER A 25 -10.47 -12.50 20.27
CA SER A 25 -11.25 -12.36 21.50
C SER A 25 -10.41 -11.89 22.70
N SER A 26 -9.11 -12.18 22.70
CA SER A 26 -8.18 -11.73 23.74
C SER A 26 -7.66 -10.30 23.51
N ALA A 27 -8.01 -9.66 22.40
CA ALA A 27 -7.49 -8.37 21.98
C ALA A 27 -8.43 -7.20 22.30
N ASP A 28 -9.18 -7.21 23.40
CA ASP A 28 -10.00 -6.12 23.98
C ASP A 28 -10.39 -5.02 22.96
N GLY A 29 -11.13 -5.39 21.89
CA GLY A 29 -11.57 -4.41 20.86
C GLY A 29 -10.45 -3.89 19.96
N VAL A 30 -9.27 -4.50 19.96
CA VAL A 30 -8.16 -4.14 19.05
C VAL A 30 -8.50 -4.56 17.63
N LEU A 31 -8.19 -3.67 16.69
CA LEU A 31 -8.36 -3.88 15.26
C LEU A 31 -7.66 -5.18 14.81
N THR A 32 -8.35 -6.04 14.08
CA THR A 32 -7.80 -7.33 13.63
C THR A 32 -6.78 -7.20 12.51
N GLY A 33 -6.86 -6.11 11.73
CA GLY A 33 -5.94 -5.78 10.64
C GLY A 33 -5.12 -4.55 10.92
N THR A 34 -4.42 -4.06 9.90
CA THR A 34 -3.61 -2.84 9.98
C THR A 34 -4.51 -1.60 9.88
N LYS A 35 -4.29 -0.67 10.81
CA LYS A 35 -5.06 0.60 10.89
C LYS A 35 -4.76 1.51 9.70
N THR A 36 -5.81 2.06 9.11
CA THR A 36 -5.71 2.98 7.95
C THR A 36 -5.87 4.45 8.33
N GLY A 37 -6.48 4.74 9.48
CA GLY A 37 -6.90 6.09 9.88
C GLY A 37 -8.19 6.54 9.21
N LEU A 38 -8.91 5.63 8.55
CA LEU A 38 -10.25 5.84 8.01
C LEU A 38 -11.24 5.11 8.90
N ASP A 39 -11.94 5.85 9.78
CA ASP A 39 -12.75 5.27 10.86
C ASP A 39 -13.71 4.18 10.37
N LYS A 40 -14.50 4.47 9.32
CA LYS A 40 -15.47 3.50 8.77
C LYS A 40 -14.82 2.26 8.14
N PHE A 41 -13.59 2.36 7.69
CA PHE A 41 -12.84 1.22 7.17
C PHE A 41 -12.22 0.44 8.32
N ASP A 42 -11.69 1.14 9.29
CA ASP A 42 -11.07 0.55 10.47
C ASP A 42 -12.12 -0.16 11.36
N GLU A 43 -13.35 0.35 11.49
CA GLU A 43 -14.48 -0.33 12.13
C GLU A 43 -14.80 -1.71 11.51
N LYS A 44 -14.45 -1.91 10.23
CA LYS A 44 -14.60 -3.20 9.52
C LYS A 44 -13.36 -4.10 9.62
N GLY A 45 -12.39 -3.72 10.46
CA GLY A 45 -11.19 -4.50 10.69
C GLY A 45 -9.91 -3.95 10.04
N GLY A 46 -9.95 -2.85 9.28
CA GLY A 46 -8.79 -2.28 8.61
C GLY A 46 -8.25 -3.13 7.46
N LEU A 47 -6.94 -3.00 7.17
CA LEU A 47 -6.29 -3.79 6.10
C LEU A 47 -5.99 -5.20 6.61
N GLN A 48 -6.69 -6.19 6.05
CA GLN A 48 -6.53 -7.59 6.44
C GLN A 48 -5.40 -8.26 5.63
N LYS A 49 -4.65 -9.13 6.30
CA LYS A 49 -3.62 -9.96 5.62
C LYS A 49 -4.25 -10.76 4.49
N SER A 50 -3.47 -10.98 3.45
CA SER A 50 -3.88 -11.65 2.21
C SER A 50 -4.88 -10.89 1.33
N ASP A 51 -5.27 -9.65 1.68
CA ASP A 51 -6.18 -8.85 0.87
C ASP A 51 -5.46 -7.97 -0.15
N LEU A 52 -6.15 -7.77 -1.27
CA LEU A 52 -5.86 -6.76 -2.27
C LEU A 52 -6.98 -5.72 -2.24
N ILE A 53 -6.63 -4.48 -1.98
CA ILE A 53 -7.53 -3.33 -2.00
C ILE A 53 -7.19 -2.47 -3.22
N ILE A 54 -8.18 -2.17 -4.04
CA ILE A 54 -8.03 -1.28 -5.19
C ILE A 54 -8.61 0.08 -4.85
N VAL A 55 -7.78 1.12 -4.88
CA VAL A 55 -8.20 2.52 -4.76
C VAL A 55 -8.32 3.09 -6.16
N ALA A 56 -9.54 3.18 -6.68
CA ALA A 56 -9.82 3.67 -8.01
C ALA A 56 -10.42 5.08 -8.01
N GLY A 57 -10.07 5.88 -8.99
CA GLY A 57 -10.62 7.23 -9.18
C GLY A 57 -9.97 7.93 -10.37
N GLU A 58 -10.58 9.05 -10.82
CA GLU A 58 -10.04 9.87 -11.90
C GLU A 58 -8.73 10.57 -11.51
N THR A 59 -8.04 11.13 -12.50
CA THR A 59 -6.83 11.94 -12.26
C THR A 59 -7.13 13.09 -11.30
N SER A 60 -6.18 13.41 -10.43
CA SER A 60 -6.26 14.52 -9.46
C SER A 60 -7.32 14.40 -8.37
N GLN A 61 -7.97 13.24 -8.19
CA GLN A 61 -8.91 12.98 -7.08
C GLN A 61 -8.24 12.61 -5.74
N GLY A 62 -6.95 12.77 -5.62
CA GLY A 62 -6.24 12.57 -4.35
C GLY A 62 -5.93 11.12 -3.98
N LYS A 63 -5.95 10.17 -4.94
CA LYS A 63 -5.67 8.74 -4.70
C LYS A 63 -4.34 8.51 -3.99
N THR A 64 -3.25 9.10 -4.49
CA THR A 64 -1.92 9.02 -3.87
C THR A 64 -1.92 9.60 -2.45
N SER A 65 -2.63 10.73 -2.24
CA SER A 65 -2.74 11.34 -0.92
C SER A 65 -3.50 10.44 0.07
N LEU A 66 -4.57 9.78 -0.39
CA LEU A 66 -5.29 8.79 0.39
C LEU A 66 -4.40 7.61 0.76
N ALA A 67 -3.70 7.02 -0.23
CA ALA A 67 -2.79 5.90 0.01
C ALA A 67 -1.64 6.28 0.97
N LEU A 68 -1.08 7.49 0.86
CA LEU A 68 -0.08 8.00 1.80
C LEU A 68 -0.66 8.20 3.20
N SER A 69 -1.90 8.68 3.33
CA SER A 69 -2.58 8.81 4.63
C SER A 69 -2.78 7.45 5.30
N MET A 70 -3.23 6.46 4.54
CA MET A 70 -3.35 5.07 5.02
C MET A 70 -1.98 4.51 5.41
N THR A 71 -0.96 4.72 4.59
CA THR A 71 0.42 4.29 4.87
C THR A 71 0.95 4.93 6.15
N ARG A 72 0.75 6.24 6.34
CA ARG A 72 1.14 6.96 7.57
C ARG A 72 0.50 6.34 8.79
N SER A 73 -0.83 6.13 8.76
CA SER A 73 -1.54 5.49 9.87
C SER A 73 -1.00 4.10 10.17
N ALA A 74 -0.74 3.29 9.11
CA ALA A 74 -0.20 1.95 9.26
C ALA A 74 1.17 1.96 9.96
N ILE A 75 2.13 2.78 9.50
CA ILE A 75 3.46 2.83 10.09
C ILE A 75 3.47 3.41 11.51
N GLU A 76 2.62 4.39 11.80
CA GLU A 76 2.41 4.95 13.16
C GLU A 76 1.83 3.90 14.13
N ASN A 77 1.19 2.86 13.62
CA ASN A 77 0.71 1.69 14.36
C ASN A 77 1.64 0.47 14.16
N ASN A 78 2.94 0.70 13.95
CA ASN A 78 4.03 -0.27 13.89
C ASN A 78 3.99 -1.25 12.69
N ALA A 79 3.13 -1.05 11.69
CA ALA A 79 3.18 -1.85 10.48
C ALA A 79 4.37 -1.44 9.61
N LYS A 80 5.04 -2.42 9.01
CA LYS A 80 6.12 -2.20 8.03
C LYS A 80 5.56 -2.24 6.62
N VAL A 81 5.72 -1.16 5.88
CA VAL A 81 5.09 -0.93 4.59
C VAL A 81 6.11 -0.68 3.49
N ALA A 82 5.96 -1.35 2.35
CA ALA A 82 6.68 -1.02 1.12
C ALA A 82 5.80 -0.13 0.23
N PHE A 83 6.32 1.01 -0.24
CA PHE A 83 5.60 1.93 -1.12
C PHE A 83 6.32 2.03 -2.47
N TYR A 84 5.67 1.54 -3.50
CA TYR A 84 6.13 1.56 -4.89
C TYR A 84 5.49 2.74 -5.61
N SER A 85 6.31 3.71 -6.03
CA SER A 85 5.85 4.90 -6.74
C SER A 85 6.48 4.99 -8.11
N MET A 86 5.63 5.05 -9.14
CA MET A 86 6.07 5.18 -10.54
C MET A 86 6.08 6.64 -11.01
N GLU A 87 5.45 7.55 -10.27
CA GLU A 87 5.25 8.95 -10.67
C GLU A 87 6.01 9.92 -9.77
N MET A 88 6.14 9.60 -8.49
CA MET A 88 6.73 10.50 -7.49
C MET A 88 8.01 9.93 -6.89
N THR A 89 9.00 10.80 -6.65
CA THR A 89 10.22 10.42 -5.94
C THR A 89 9.96 10.24 -4.45
N LYS A 90 10.86 9.52 -3.76
CA LYS A 90 10.79 9.32 -2.30
C LYS A 90 10.83 10.65 -1.53
N GLU A 91 11.57 11.65 -2.03
CA GLU A 91 11.60 12.98 -1.42
C GLU A 91 10.25 13.68 -1.51
N GLN A 92 9.55 13.58 -2.65
CA GLN A 92 8.22 14.15 -2.85
C GLN A 92 7.17 13.46 -1.95
N LEU A 93 7.23 12.14 -1.84
CA LEU A 93 6.36 11.37 -0.94
C LEU A 93 6.62 11.72 0.53
N THR A 94 7.90 11.80 0.93
CA THR A 94 8.29 12.19 2.29
C THR A 94 7.84 13.62 2.63
N ALA A 95 7.99 14.55 1.70
CA ALA A 95 7.52 15.93 1.90
C ALA A 95 5.99 15.98 2.10
N ARG A 96 5.21 15.15 1.40
CA ARG A 96 3.76 15.03 1.63
C ARG A 96 3.43 14.44 3.01
N LEU A 97 4.19 13.47 3.50
CA LEU A 97 4.01 12.92 4.85
C LEU A 97 4.30 13.98 5.93
N ILE A 98 5.37 14.75 5.76
CA ILE A 98 5.71 15.87 6.67
C ILE A 98 4.66 16.97 6.57
N SER A 99 4.24 17.36 5.37
CA SER A 99 3.19 18.35 5.12
C SER A 99 1.89 18.00 5.87
N ALA A 100 1.49 16.73 5.84
CA ALA A 100 0.30 16.25 6.54
C ALA A 100 0.39 16.34 8.07
N LYS A 101 1.60 16.44 8.64
CA LYS A 101 1.82 16.63 10.09
C LYS A 101 2.01 18.08 10.50
N THR A 102 2.59 18.89 9.62
CA THR A 102 3.00 20.27 9.92
C THR A 102 2.05 21.32 9.38
N ASN A 103 1.15 20.94 8.46
CA ASN A 103 0.36 21.84 7.62
C ASN A 103 1.19 22.80 6.73
N ILE A 104 2.53 22.60 6.63
CA ILE A 104 3.38 23.33 5.69
C ILE A 104 3.23 22.66 4.32
N PRO A 105 2.90 23.40 3.23
CA PRO A 105 2.70 22.80 1.92
C PRO A 105 3.95 22.04 1.44
N ALA A 106 3.76 20.86 0.84
CA ALA A 106 4.87 20.00 0.41
C ALA A 106 5.79 20.66 -0.62
N ASN A 107 5.28 21.53 -1.48
CA ASN A 107 6.07 22.32 -2.41
C ASN A 107 6.96 23.36 -1.70
N VAL A 108 6.51 23.91 -0.57
CA VAL A 108 7.33 24.80 0.26
C VAL A 108 8.47 24.01 0.91
N ILE A 109 8.18 22.82 1.44
CA ILE A 109 9.19 21.93 2.02
C ILE A 109 10.26 21.54 1.00
N LEU A 110 9.86 21.25 -0.26
CA LEU A 110 10.78 20.76 -1.29
C LEU A 110 11.54 21.86 -2.04
N TYR A 111 10.89 23.00 -2.30
CA TYR A 111 11.39 23.95 -3.30
C TYR A 111 11.55 25.37 -2.78
N SER A 112 11.07 25.67 -1.56
CA SER A 112 11.24 27.01 -1.01
C SER A 112 12.62 27.16 -0.38
N GLY A 113 13.40 28.13 -0.85
CA GLY A 113 14.65 28.53 -0.21
C GLY A 113 14.46 29.42 1.04
N SER A 114 13.20 29.61 1.50
CA SER A 114 12.87 30.59 2.56
C SER A 114 11.93 30.02 3.63
N LEU A 115 12.25 28.84 4.16
CA LEU A 115 11.57 28.32 5.35
C LEU A 115 11.89 29.21 6.56
N MET A 116 10.87 29.59 7.33
CA MET A 116 11.03 30.34 8.56
C MET A 116 11.65 29.44 9.66
N PRO A 117 12.38 29.99 10.63
CA PRO A 117 12.96 29.21 11.73
C PRO A 117 11.94 28.32 12.44
N GLY A 118 10.73 28.80 12.68
CA GLY A 118 9.64 28.02 13.28
C GLY A 118 9.14 26.86 12.40
N GLU A 119 9.16 27.02 11.07
CA GLU A 119 8.79 25.95 10.13
C GLU A 119 9.86 24.84 10.10
N LEU A 120 11.13 25.20 10.15
CA LEU A 120 12.23 24.24 10.27
C LEU A 120 12.12 23.39 11.54
N GLU A 121 11.75 24.02 12.66
CA GLU A 121 11.53 23.31 13.93
C GLU A 121 10.35 22.33 13.82
N LEU A 122 9.21 22.75 13.26
CA LEU A 122 8.06 21.87 13.02
C LEU A 122 8.40 20.70 12.11
N ILE A 123 9.15 20.92 11.04
CA ILE A 123 9.62 19.85 10.13
C ILE A 123 10.53 18.88 10.89
N SER A 124 11.44 19.38 11.73
CA SER A 124 12.34 18.55 12.53
C SER A 124 11.57 17.67 13.51
N GLN A 125 10.58 18.25 14.21
CA GLN A 125 9.71 17.50 15.12
C GLN A 125 8.88 16.44 14.38
N ALA A 126 8.30 16.78 13.23
CA ALA A 126 7.53 15.84 12.42
C ALA A 126 8.40 14.66 11.94
N ARG A 127 9.66 14.93 11.56
CA ARG A 127 10.63 13.87 11.21
C ARG A 127 10.93 12.94 12.37
N ALA A 128 11.09 13.47 13.57
CA ALA A 128 11.37 12.66 14.76
C ALA A 128 10.18 11.79 15.18
N MET A 129 8.95 12.20 14.83
CA MET A 129 7.72 11.47 15.15
C MET A 129 7.38 10.38 14.12
N LEU A 130 7.93 10.42 12.91
CA LEU A 130 7.66 9.42 11.88
C LEU A 130 8.55 8.20 12.09
N PRO A 131 7.99 6.98 12.14
CA PRO A 131 8.77 5.74 12.30
C PRO A 131 9.46 5.38 10.98
N GLY A 132 10.62 6.02 10.72
CA GLY A 132 11.34 5.95 9.44
C GLY A 132 11.76 4.53 9.04
N ASP A 133 11.98 3.63 10.00
CA ASP A 133 12.37 2.24 9.74
C ASP A 133 11.20 1.33 9.32
N ASN A 134 9.97 1.84 9.36
CA ASN A 134 8.76 1.10 9.01
C ASN A 134 8.26 1.38 7.58
N LEU A 135 8.90 2.29 6.83
CA LEU A 135 8.50 2.64 5.47
C LEU A 135 9.67 2.49 4.50
N TYR A 136 9.47 1.66 3.48
CA TYR A 136 10.44 1.39 2.43
C TYR A 136 9.91 1.91 1.10
N PHE A 137 10.62 2.86 0.49
CA PHE A 137 10.26 3.40 -0.82
C PHE A 137 11.01 2.67 -1.93
N ASP A 138 10.29 2.33 -3.00
CA ASP A 138 10.85 2.02 -4.30
C ASP A 138 10.30 3.02 -5.32
N ASP A 139 11.12 4.01 -5.66
CA ASP A 139 10.82 5.09 -6.62
C ASP A 139 11.51 4.88 -7.97
N LYS A 140 12.00 3.66 -8.21
CA LYS A 140 12.55 3.30 -9.50
C LYS A 140 11.42 3.20 -10.51
N SER A 141 11.60 3.85 -11.67
CA SER A 141 10.63 3.90 -12.78
C SER A 141 10.43 2.52 -13.47
N THR A 142 10.50 1.42 -12.71
CA THR A 142 10.29 0.11 -13.30
C THR A 142 8.80 -0.18 -13.38
N SER A 143 8.29 -0.17 -14.59
CA SER A 143 6.90 -0.56 -14.89
C SER A 143 6.73 -2.08 -15.03
N ASN A 144 7.77 -2.87 -14.77
CA ASN A 144 7.69 -4.33 -14.90
C ASN A 144 7.08 -4.95 -13.63
N ILE A 145 5.90 -5.54 -13.78
CA ILE A 145 5.20 -6.21 -12.67
C ILE A 145 6.05 -7.32 -12.03
N ASP A 146 6.83 -8.09 -12.83
CA ASP A 146 7.66 -9.17 -12.29
C ASP A 146 8.73 -8.65 -11.33
N SER A 147 9.34 -7.50 -11.65
CA SER A 147 10.33 -6.84 -10.79
C SER A 147 9.71 -6.38 -9.48
N ILE A 148 8.49 -5.84 -9.51
CA ILE A 148 7.76 -5.41 -8.31
C ILE A 148 7.41 -6.61 -7.42
N LEU A 149 6.86 -7.67 -8.02
CA LEU A 149 6.54 -8.89 -7.28
C LEU A 149 7.78 -9.50 -6.61
N LEU A 150 8.92 -9.50 -7.31
CA LEU A 150 10.19 -9.96 -6.75
C LEU A 150 10.67 -9.06 -5.61
N SER A 151 10.62 -7.74 -5.80
CA SER A 151 10.99 -6.75 -4.77
C SER A 151 10.15 -6.92 -3.50
N ILE A 152 8.83 -7.10 -3.63
CA ILE A 152 7.93 -7.36 -2.48
C ILE A 152 8.34 -8.65 -1.74
N ARG A 153 8.63 -9.75 -2.46
CA ARG A 153 9.12 -11.00 -1.85
C ARG A 153 10.42 -10.78 -1.08
N MET A 154 11.37 -10.08 -1.67
CA MET A 154 12.65 -9.79 -1.03
C MET A 154 12.47 -8.95 0.24
N LEU A 155 11.64 -7.89 0.19
CA LEU A 155 11.34 -7.07 1.35
C LEU A 155 10.60 -7.86 2.44
N LYS A 156 9.68 -8.76 2.06
CA LYS A 156 9.04 -9.65 3.03
C LYS A 156 10.05 -10.55 3.74
N MET A 157 10.98 -11.14 2.99
CA MET A 157 12.01 -12.02 3.57
C MET A 157 13.02 -11.27 4.45
N GLN A 158 13.43 -10.06 4.04
CA GLN A 158 14.51 -9.32 4.70
C GLN A 158 14.03 -8.43 5.84
N LYS A 159 12.84 -7.86 5.71
CA LYS A 159 12.30 -6.81 6.59
C LYS A 159 11.01 -7.21 7.29
N ASP A 160 10.41 -8.32 6.86
CA ASP A 160 9.12 -8.82 7.33
C ASP A 160 8.02 -7.75 7.23
N ILE A 161 7.83 -7.19 6.02
CA ILE A 161 6.80 -6.18 5.77
C ILE A 161 5.40 -6.77 5.98
N ASP A 162 4.48 -5.92 6.48
CA ASP A 162 3.06 -6.25 6.69
C ASP A 162 2.21 -5.98 5.46
N GLY A 163 2.65 -5.06 4.62
CA GLY A 163 1.92 -4.72 3.41
C GLY A 163 2.72 -3.93 2.38
N ALA A 164 2.10 -3.77 1.22
CA ALA A 164 2.66 -3.00 0.11
C ALA A 164 1.61 -2.07 -0.50
N VAL A 165 2.06 -0.89 -0.94
CA VAL A 165 1.26 0.09 -1.70
C VAL A 165 1.89 0.25 -3.09
N ILE A 166 1.07 0.25 -4.14
CA ILE A 166 1.52 0.38 -5.54
C ILE A 166 0.78 1.55 -6.19
N ASP A 167 1.50 2.58 -6.54
CA ASP A 167 1.00 3.80 -7.20
C ASP A 167 1.67 3.98 -8.58
N TYR A 168 1.04 3.62 -9.69
CA TYR A 168 -0.29 3.05 -9.91
C TYR A 168 -0.26 1.93 -10.96
N LEU A 169 -1.31 1.09 -11.02
CA LEU A 169 -1.35 -0.16 -11.78
C LEU A 169 -1.22 0.02 -13.31
N GLN A 170 -1.69 1.12 -13.89
CA GLN A 170 -1.75 1.31 -15.35
C GLN A 170 -0.38 1.52 -16.00
N ILE A 171 0.64 1.87 -15.23
CA ILE A 171 2.02 1.98 -15.73
C ILE A 171 2.67 0.60 -15.83
N LEU A 172 2.11 -0.42 -15.15
CA LEU A 172 2.71 -1.74 -15.11
C LEU A 172 2.67 -2.42 -16.47
N ASN A 173 3.85 -2.64 -17.04
CA ASN A 173 4.02 -3.47 -18.23
C ASN A 173 3.95 -4.94 -17.83
N ILE A 174 2.98 -5.63 -18.40
CA ILE A 174 2.92 -7.08 -18.35
C ILE A 174 3.59 -7.58 -19.62
N ASN A 175 4.77 -8.18 -19.48
CA ASN A 175 5.44 -8.87 -20.57
C ASN A 175 4.61 -10.09 -20.96
N SER A 176 3.59 -9.89 -21.79
CA SER A 176 2.95 -10.99 -22.48
C SER A 176 3.79 -11.36 -23.70
N ARG A 177 4.16 -12.61 -23.85
CA ARG A 177 4.83 -13.13 -25.06
C ARG A 177 3.99 -12.94 -26.34
N ASN A 178 2.75 -12.48 -26.22
CA ASN A 178 1.85 -12.11 -27.31
C ASN A 178 1.32 -10.69 -27.07
N ASN A 179 1.65 -9.77 -27.95
CA ASN A 179 1.29 -8.34 -27.97
C ASN A 179 -0.22 -8.04 -28.15
N SER A 180 -1.13 -8.86 -27.65
CA SER A 180 -2.57 -8.78 -27.93
C SER A 180 -3.48 -8.52 -26.72
N PHE A 181 -2.91 -8.21 -25.54
CA PHE A 181 -3.77 -7.86 -24.39
C PHE A 181 -4.31 -6.44 -24.49
N SER A 182 -5.62 -6.28 -24.27
CA SER A 182 -6.18 -4.96 -24.02
C SER A 182 -5.68 -4.41 -22.67
N ARG A 183 -5.75 -3.10 -22.48
CA ARG A 183 -5.33 -2.44 -21.24
C ARG A 183 -6.07 -3.02 -20.01
N GLU A 184 -7.36 -3.33 -20.16
CA GLU A 184 -8.21 -3.92 -19.13
C GLU A 184 -7.75 -5.34 -18.77
N GLN A 185 -7.40 -6.14 -19.76
CA GLN A 185 -6.87 -7.49 -19.55
C GLN A 185 -5.53 -7.45 -18.81
N ALA A 186 -4.64 -6.52 -19.18
CA ALA A 186 -3.37 -6.31 -18.51
C ALA A 186 -3.57 -5.91 -17.03
N MET A 187 -4.52 -5.00 -16.75
CA MET A 187 -4.86 -4.61 -15.38
C MET A 187 -5.45 -5.77 -14.57
N GLY A 188 -6.36 -6.55 -15.17
CA GLY A 188 -6.94 -7.72 -14.54
C GLY A 188 -5.87 -8.76 -14.17
N GLU A 189 -4.92 -9.00 -15.08
CA GLU A 189 -3.80 -9.92 -14.82
C GLU A 189 -2.87 -9.39 -13.73
N ALA A 190 -2.54 -8.08 -13.72
CA ALA A 190 -1.76 -7.47 -12.65
C ALA A 190 -2.46 -7.63 -11.28
N ALA A 191 -3.75 -7.32 -11.21
CA ALA A 191 -4.53 -7.46 -9.98
C ALA A 191 -4.57 -8.92 -9.50
N ARG A 192 -4.78 -9.88 -10.41
CA ARG A 192 -4.77 -11.31 -10.09
C ARG A 192 -3.41 -11.74 -9.51
N ARG A 193 -2.31 -11.31 -10.11
CA ARG A 193 -0.94 -11.63 -9.65
C ARG A 193 -0.64 -11.01 -8.29
N LEU A 194 -1.07 -9.77 -8.07
CA LEU A 194 -0.93 -9.09 -6.77
C LEU A 194 -1.76 -9.77 -5.67
N LYS A 195 -3.01 -10.18 -5.97
CA LYS A 195 -3.83 -10.93 -5.01
C LYS A 195 -3.21 -12.28 -4.66
N ASN A 196 -2.66 -13.00 -5.63
CA ASN A 196 -1.96 -14.25 -5.39
C ASN A 196 -0.72 -14.03 -4.49
N LEU A 197 0.07 -12.97 -4.75
CA LEU A 197 1.21 -12.61 -3.93
C LEU A 197 0.81 -12.22 -2.51
N ALA A 198 -0.27 -11.45 -2.33
CA ALA A 198 -0.80 -11.09 -1.02
C ALA A 198 -1.14 -12.33 -0.19
N LYS A 199 -1.76 -13.34 -0.81
CA LYS A 199 -2.06 -14.64 -0.18
C LYS A 199 -0.79 -15.45 0.12
N GLU A 200 0.14 -15.53 -0.83
CA GLU A 200 1.41 -16.27 -0.72
C GLU A 200 2.24 -15.77 0.46
N LEU A 201 2.34 -14.45 0.62
CA LEU A 201 3.19 -13.81 1.62
C LEU A 201 2.46 -13.45 2.92
N ASN A 202 1.15 -13.66 2.96
CA ASN A 202 0.27 -13.26 4.07
C ASN A 202 0.45 -11.78 4.44
N ILE A 203 0.39 -10.90 3.44
CA ILE A 203 0.46 -9.45 3.56
C ILE A 203 -0.77 -8.81 2.91
N TRP A 204 -1.10 -7.58 3.28
CA TRP A 204 -2.08 -6.79 2.51
C TRP A 204 -1.39 -6.03 1.37
N ILE A 205 -2.11 -5.78 0.27
CA ILE A 205 -1.65 -4.95 -0.84
C ILE A 205 -2.73 -3.91 -1.14
N VAL A 206 -2.33 -2.64 -1.20
CA VAL A 206 -3.15 -1.53 -1.71
C VAL A 206 -2.60 -1.13 -3.08
N ALA A 207 -3.44 -1.16 -4.10
CA ALA A 207 -3.05 -0.78 -5.45
C ALA A 207 -3.93 0.37 -5.95
N ILE A 208 -3.30 1.43 -6.44
CA ILE A 208 -4.00 2.58 -6.99
C ILE A 208 -4.31 2.30 -8.47
N SER A 209 -5.53 2.61 -8.88
CA SER A 209 -6.00 2.51 -10.26
C SER A 209 -6.57 3.84 -10.72
N GLN A 210 -6.12 4.29 -11.88
CA GLN A 210 -6.65 5.50 -12.52
C GLN A 210 -7.78 5.11 -13.46
N LEU A 211 -8.97 5.68 -13.25
CA LEU A 211 -10.09 5.53 -14.17
C LEU A 211 -9.87 6.44 -15.38
N SER A 212 -10.00 5.91 -16.60
CA SER A 212 -10.04 6.72 -17.82
C SER A 212 -11.38 7.45 -17.88
N ARG A 213 -11.33 8.69 -18.39
CA ARG A 213 -12.56 9.43 -18.75
C ARG A 213 -13.11 8.90 -20.06
N ASP A 214 -13.37 7.61 -20.19
CA ASP A 214 -13.99 7.09 -21.38
C ASP A 214 -15.52 7.15 -21.28
N SER A 215 -16.04 7.99 -22.18
CA SER A 215 -17.35 7.91 -22.80
C SER A 215 -18.56 7.83 -21.85
N THR A 216 -18.78 8.86 -21.08
CA THR A 216 -20.14 9.33 -20.89
C THR A 216 -20.36 10.51 -21.82
N SER A 217 -20.43 10.28 -23.13
CA SER A 217 -21.23 11.10 -24.00
C SER A 217 -22.66 10.62 -23.81
N PRO A 218 -23.55 11.39 -23.18
CA PRO A 218 -24.96 11.14 -23.31
C PRO A 218 -25.33 11.48 -24.77
N GLU A 219 -25.92 10.52 -25.46
CA GLU A 219 -26.71 10.81 -26.66
C GLU A 219 -27.89 11.73 -26.32
#